data_bbeae6dbe85e069499873ba6b775201b
#
_entry.id   bbeae6dbe85e069499873ba6b775201b
#
_cell.length_a   1.000
_cell.length_b   1.000
_cell.length_c   1.000
_cell.angle_alpha   90.00
_cell.angle_beta   90.00
_cell.angle_gamma   90.00
#
_symmetry.space_group_name_H-M   'P 1'
#
loop_
_entity.id
_entity.type
_entity.pdbx_description
1 polymer ?
#
loop_
_entity_poly.entity_id
_entity_poly.type
_entity_poly.pdbx_seq_one_letter_code
_entity_poly.pdbx_strand_id
1 'polypeptide(L)'
;MAICREKRENQDITQAELVKWVKEKLGKSVSQVTISNTLKRSAEILAKNVVDAKRQRQRKVTYPELEERLFEWVLKFQHTGALAGETLKTKAAEIAACLYPGESTLTFSAGWLEKFKKRHGIRQFVAHGESGSVNLATVEEALPELHQLISSYALDDVFNVDETGLFFRMQASRFLATKQLEGKKVDKQRLTVVACTNATGSEKLPLWIIGKFARPRCFKNVNMESLGCEYRANTKAWMTATLFNDWLRWFSTCMTGRKVLLLMDNCPAHTAGTLDITNVEVKFLPPNTTSKLQPLDGGIIRTLKAHYRRRQALRTLAQFNQASQSELGKQLDILDAINMVVPAWEVDVNATTIANCWQHCGLTGSTTQRQVREVNEAMSDLADVLTRIGYTDGIPACELVDCNGEEEICEAQVKCCQFFQTKAVKLEQI
;
A
#
# COMPACT_ATOMS: atom_id res chain seq x y z
N MET A 1 -29.01 21.69 -1.67
CA MET A 1 -28.11 22.82 -1.98
C MET A 1 -28.57 23.59 -3.25
N ALA A 2 -28.66 22.97 -4.45
CA ALA A 2 -29.02 23.69 -5.67
C ALA A 2 -30.32 24.50 -5.55
N ILE A 3 -31.41 23.92 -5.05
CA ILE A 3 -32.70 24.60 -4.82
C ILE A 3 -32.55 25.84 -3.90
N CYS A 4 -31.76 25.75 -2.84
CA CYS A 4 -31.57 26.84 -1.91
C CYS A 4 -30.73 27.99 -2.50
N ARG A 5 -29.77 27.64 -3.39
CA ARG A 5 -28.99 28.64 -4.13
C ARG A 5 -29.86 29.35 -5.15
N GLU A 6 -30.62 28.62 -5.96
CA GLU A 6 -31.52 29.19 -6.94
C GLU A 6 -32.53 30.16 -6.31
N LYS A 7 -33.16 29.77 -5.18
CA LYS A 7 -34.07 30.64 -4.44
C LYS A 7 -33.38 31.89 -3.86
N ARG A 8 -32.09 31.79 -3.56
CA ARG A 8 -31.30 32.93 -3.04
C ARG A 8 -30.91 33.91 -4.18
N GLU A 9 -30.60 33.35 -5.36
CA GLU A 9 -30.24 34.14 -6.55
C GLU A 9 -31.49 34.78 -7.21
N ASN A 10 -32.61 34.05 -7.18
CA ASN A 10 -33.88 34.49 -7.74
C ASN A 10 -34.95 34.48 -6.64
N GLN A 11 -35.04 35.61 -5.88
CA GLN A 11 -35.91 35.71 -4.70
C GLN A 11 -37.40 35.60 -5.03
N ASP A 12 -37.80 36.00 -6.22
CA ASP A 12 -39.23 36.03 -6.63
C ASP A 12 -39.74 34.71 -7.16
N ILE A 13 -38.86 33.73 -7.43
CA ILE A 13 -39.26 32.41 -7.97
C ILE A 13 -40.19 31.67 -7.00
N THR A 14 -41.33 31.27 -7.51
CA THR A 14 -42.33 30.52 -6.73
C THR A 14 -41.91 29.06 -6.50
N GLN A 15 -42.56 28.41 -5.52
CA GLN A 15 -42.26 26.99 -5.28
C GLN A 15 -42.68 26.09 -6.45
N ALA A 16 -43.72 26.47 -7.19
CA ALA A 16 -44.15 25.73 -8.37
C ALA A 16 -43.16 25.86 -9.52
N GLU A 17 -42.57 27.04 -9.71
CA GLU A 17 -41.51 27.25 -10.70
C GLU A 17 -40.22 26.53 -10.31
N LEU A 18 -39.88 26.47 -9.02
CA LEU A 18 -38.77 25.68 -8.52
C LEU A 18 -38.94 24.16 -8.79
N VAL A 19 -40.16 23.64 -8.74
CA VAL A 19 -40.43 22.24 -9.12
C VAL A 19 -40.12 22.02 -10.59
N LYS A 20 -40.55 22.95 -11.50
CA LYS A 20 -40.23 22.89 -12.92
C LYS A 20 -38.75 23.03 -13.17
N TRP A 21 -38.09 23.98 -12.54
CA TRP A 21 -36.67 24.23 -12.63
C TRP A 21 -35.84 22.98 -12.21
N VAL A 22 -36.23 22.29 -11.12
CA VAL A 22 -35.56 21.04 -10.69
C VAL A 22 -35.71 19.95 -11.73
N LYS A 23 -36.86 19.83 -12.36
CA LYS A 23 -37.09 18.84 -13.44
C LYS A 23 -36.24 19.15 -14.67
N GLU A 24 -36.18 20.42 -15.08
CA GLU A 24 -35.45 20.87 -16.28
C GLU A 24 -33.92 20.88 -16.07
N LYS A 25 -33.43 21.40 -14.98
CA LYS A 25 -32.00 21.59 -14.74
C LYS A 25 -31.32 20.40 -14.06
N LEU A 26 -32.03 19.63 -13.23
CA LEU A 26 -31.46 18.54 -12.45
C LEU A 26 -32.01 17.16 -12.86
N GLY A 27 -32.95 17.10 -13.82
CA GLY A 27 -33.54 15.85 -14.30
C GLY A 27 -34.34 15.07 -13.24
N LYS A 28 -34.73 15.72 -12.11
CA LYS A 28 -35.40 15.05 -10.99
C LYS A 28 -36.81 15.58 -10.78
N SER A 29 -37.78 14.69 -10.61
CA SER A 29 -39.16 15.05 -10.24
C SER A 29 -39.24 15.14 -8.72
N VAL A 30 -39.68 16.30 -8.20
CA VAL A 30 -39.87 16.55 -6.75
C VAL A 30 -41.25 17.16 -6.51
N SER A 31 -41.84 16.87 -5.35
CA SER A 31 -43.11 17.48 -4.98
C SER A 31 -42.90 18.89 -4.41
N GLN A 32 -43.93 19.73 -4.47
CA GLN A 32 -43.92 21.08 -3.88
C GLN A 32 -43.65 21.04 -2.36
N VAL A 33 -44.13 19.99 -1.70
CA VAL A 33 -43.87 19.75 -0.27
C VAL A 33 -42.35 19.55 -0.01
N THR A 34 -41.68 18.84 -0.91
CA THR A 34 -40.20 18.64 -0.84
C THR A 34 -39.47 19.97 -1.01
N ILE A 35 -39.91 20.83 -1.93
CA ILE A 35 -39.35 22.19 -2.11
C ILE A 35 -39.55 22.99 -0.82
N SER A 36 -40.79 23.04 -0.32
CA SER A 36 -41.13 23.79 0.92
C SER A 36 -40.26 23.35 2.10
N ASN A 37 -40.13 22.03 2.33
CA ASN A 37 -39.31 21.50 3.43
C ASN A 37 -37.82 21.78 3.23
N THR A 38 -37.34 21.80 1.98
CA THR A 38 -35.95 22.14 1.66
C THR A 38 -35.66 23.61 1.93
N LEU A 39 -36.59 24.49 1.58
CA LEU A 39 -36.46 25.95 1.81
C LEU A 39 -36.52 26.30 3.29
N LYS A 40 -37.41 25.66 4.09
CA LYS A 40 -37.46 25.83 5.56
C LYS A 40 -36.12 25.52 6.22
N ARG A 41 -35.32 24.61 5.64
CA ARG A 41 -34.00 24.20 6.14
C ARG A 41 -32.86 24.85 5.37
N SER A 42 -33.12 25.92 4.60
CA SER A 42 -32.12 26.50 3.70
C SER A 42 -30.87 27.02 4.42
N ALA A 43 -31.01 27.62 5.58
CA ALA A 43 -29.88 28.09 6.40
C ALA A 43 -28.97 26.95 6.82
N GLU A 44 -29.54 25.83 7.31
CA GLU A 44 -28.81 24.62 7.68
C GLU A 44 -28.11 23.97 6.47
N ILE A 45 -28.81 23.93 5.33
CA ILE A 45 -28.29 23.30 4.09
C ILE A 45 -27.17 24.13 3.47
N LEU A 46 -27.24 25.43 3.52
CA LEU A 46 -26.22 26.33 2.96
C LEU A 46 -24.99 26.49 3.86
N ALA A 47 -25.15 26.33 5.18
CA ALA A 47 -24.04 26.33 6.12
C ALA A 47 -23.17 25.04 6.04
N LYS A 48 -23.67 23.96 5.44
CA LYS A 48 -22.91 22.71 5.27
C LYS A 48 -21.88 22.84 4.14
N ASN A 49 -20.61 22.59 4.43
CA ASN A 49 -19.54 22.54 3.43
C ASN A 49 -19.85 21.49 2.35
N VAL A 50 -19.40 21.75 1.11
CA VAL A 50 -19.66 20.91 -0.09
C VAL A 50 -19.21 19.44 0.10
N VAL A 51 -18.23 19.19 0.97
CA VAL A 51 -17.72 17.86 1.31
C VAL A 51 -18.80 17.00 2.01
N ASP A 52 -19.72 17.62 2.74
CA ASP A 52 -20.80 16.93 3.45
C ASP A 52 -22.02 16.59 2.56
N ALA A 53 -22.10 17.12 1.35
CA ALA A 53 -23.26 16.95 0.46
C ALA A 53 -23.39 15.51 -0.11
N LYS A 54 -22.34 14.68 -0.07
CA LYS A 54 -22.34 13.26 -0.47
C LYS A 54 -22.72 12.30 0.67
N ARG A 55 -22.93 12.79 1.91
CA ARG A 55 -23.30 11.95 3.03
C ARG A 55 -24.79 11.56 2.94
N GLN A 56 -25.04 10.25 2.78
CA GLN A 56 -26.34 9.64 3.04
C GLN A 56 -26.81 9.98 4.47
N ARG A 57 -28.16 10.05 4.67
CA ARG A 57 -28.83 10.29 5.96
C ARG A 57 -28.04 9.73 7.14
N GLN A 58 -27.42 10.57 7.93
CA GLN A 58 -26.84 10.16 9.22
C GLN A 58 -28.02 9.79 10.13
N ARG A 59 -28.18 8.48 10.37
CA ARG A 59 -29.07 8.04 11.46
C ARG A 59 -28.46 8.55 12.75
N LYS A 60 -29.30 9.14 13.61
CA LYS A 60 -28.87 9.54 14.95
C LYS A 60 -28.29 8.29 15.65
N VAL A 61 -27.17 8.48 16.33
CA VAL A 61 -26.55 7.46 17.17
C VAL A 61 -27.50 7.14 18.31
N THR A 62 -27.75 5.87 18.58
CA THR A 62 -28.69 5.45 19.62
C THR A 62 -28.16 5.79 21.02
N TYR A 63 -26.84 5.67 21.21
CA TYR A 63 -26.15 5.91 22.49
C TYR A 63 -24.97 6.87 22.29
N PRO A 64 -25.21 8.19 22.20
CA PRO A 64 -24.15 9.18 21.90
C PRO A 64 -23.07 9.23 22.96
N GLU A 65 -23.42 9.24 24.25
CA GLU A 65 -22.49 9.32 25.37
C GLU A 65 -21.53 8.08 25.44
N LEU A 66 -22.09 6.91 25.16
CA LEU A 66 -21.27 5.68 25.07
C LEU A 66 -20.25 5.80 23.94
N GLU A 67 -20.67 6.27 22.77
CA GLU A 67 -19.76 6.42 21.63
C GLU A 67 -18.64 7.45 21.89
N GLU A 68 -18.98 8.55 22.54
CA GLU A 68 -18.03 9.59 22.92
C GLU A 68 -16.97 9.04 23.88
N ARG A 69 -17.40 8.42 25.00
CA ARG A 69 -16.48 7.81 25.97
C ARG A 69 -15.63 6.68 25.38
N LEU A 70 -16.21 5.86 24.52
CA LEU A 70 -15.45 4.82 23.84
C LEU A 70 -14.41 5.40 22.88
N PHE A 71 -14.76 6.47 22.16
CA PHE A 71 -13.83 7.14 21.25
C PHE A 71 -12.70 7.83 22.01
N GLU A 72 -12.96 8.51 23.12
CA GLU A 72 -11.94 9.05 24.01
C GLU A 72 -10.99 7.96 24.52
N TRP A 73 -11.55 6.81 24.89
CA TRP A 73 -10.76 5.66 25.31
C TRP A 73 -9.88 5.15 24.17
N VAL A 74 -10.38 5.07 22.93
CA VAL A 74 -9.59 4.71 21.73
C VAL A 74 -8.44 5.69 21.53
N LEU A 75 -8.69 7.00 21.59
CA LEU A 75 -7.65 8.03 21.45
C LEU A 75 -6.54 7.89 22.49
N LYS A 76 -6.92 7.55 23.73
CA LYS A 76 -5.96 7.36 24.84
C LYS A 76 -5.08 6.12 24.65
N PHE A 77 -5.63 5.02 24.11
CA PHE A 77 -4.93 3.73 24.08
C PHE A 77 -4.47 3.29 22.68
N GLN A 78 -4.78 4.04 21.61
CA GLN A 78 -4.37 3.68 20.24
C GLN A 78 -2.84 3.55 20.05
N HIS A 79 -2.04 4.22 20.88
CA HIS A 79 -0.59 4.18 20.82
C HIS A 79 0.01 2.92 21.43
N THR A 80 -0.77 2.13 22.17
CA THR A 80 -0.31 0.88 22.78
C THR A 80 -0.30 -0.32 21.83
N GLY A 81 -0.80 -0.14 20.58
CA GLY A 81 -0.73 -1.13 19.50
C GLY A 81 -1.68 -2.33 19.61
N ALA A 82 -2.49 -2.45 20.68
CA ALA A 82 -3.26 -3.69 20.94
C ALA A 82 -4.79 -3.54 20.78
N LEU A 83 -5.29 -2.53 20.07
CA LEU A 83 -6.74 -2.30 19.93
C LEU A 83 -7.35 -3.21 18.84
N ALA A 84 -7.70 -4.44 19.20
CA ALA A 84 -8.47 -5.33 18.34
C ALA A 84 -9.99 -4.99 18.37
N GLY A 85 -10.71 -5.42 17.34
CA GLY A 85 -12.16 -5.20 17.26
C GLY A 85 -12.93 -5.78 18.44
N GLU A 86 -12.53 -6.94 18.96
CA GLU A 86 -13.13 -7.55 20.15
C GLU A 86 -12.85 -6.74 21.42
N THR A 87 -11.64 -6.18 21.57
CA THR A 87 -11.28 -5.28 22.67
C THR A 87 -12.21 -4.05 22.69
N LEU A 88 -12.51 -3.47 21.52
CA LEU A 88 -13.44 -2.35 21.42
C LEU A 88 -14.87 -2.73 21.81
N LYS A 89 -15.34 -3.92 21.44
CA LYS A 89 -16.67 -4.41 21.82
C LYS A 89 -16.75 -4.67 23.33
N THR A 90 -15.74 -5.31 23.91
CA THR A 90 -15.66 -5.55 25.35
C THR A 90 -15.69 -4.23 26.12
N LYS A 91 -14.88 -3.26 25.69
CA LYS A 91 -14.86 -1.93 26.34
C LYS A 91 -16.17 -1.18 26.18
N ALA A 92 -16.83 -1.28 25.03
CA ALA A 92 -18.16 -0.74 24.81
C ALA A 92 -19.19 -1.33 25.79
N ALA A 93 -19.13 -2.65 26.02
CA ALA A 93 -20.01 -3.34 26.99
C ALA A 93 -19.76 -2.86 28.44
N GLU A 94 -18.52 -2.69 28.84
CA GLU A 94 -18.15 -2.14 30.16
C GLU A 94 -18.70 -0.72 30.35
N ILE A 95 -18.49 0.17 29.36
CA ILE A 95 -18.98 1.56 29.39
C ILE A 95 -20.52 1.56 29.43
N ALA A 96 -21.18 0.70 28.62
CA ALA A 96 -22.62 0.58 28.59
C ALA A 96 -23.20 0.15 29.95
N ALA A 97 -22.59 -0.84 30.58
CA ALA A 97 -23.02 -1.31 31.93
C ALA A 97 -22.93 -0.19 32.98
N CYS A 98 -21.91 0.71 32.86
CA CYS A 98 -21.80 1.84 33.78
C CYS A 98 -22.82 2.95 33.47
N LEU A 99 -23.10 3.24 32.19
CA LEU A 99 -23.98 4.35 31.80
C LEU A 99 -25.47 3.98 31.83
N TYR A 100 -25.79 2.71 31.55
CA TYR A 100 -27.17 2.22 31.38
C TYR A 100 -27.41 0.95 32.20
N PRO A 101 -27.35 1.01 33.55
CA PRO A 101 -27.38 -0.16 34.41
C PRO A 101 -28.71 -0.95 34.35
N GLY A 102 -29.75 -0.43 33.71
CA GLY A 102 -31.03 -1.10 33.50
C GLY A 102 -31.20 -1.74 32.12
N GLU A 103 -30.30 -1.54 31.18
CA GLU A 103 -30.40 -2.05 29.82
C GLU A 103 -29.49 -3.28 29.62
N SER A 104 -29.85 -4.43 30.20
CA SER A 104 -29.05 -5.66 30.19
C SER A 104 -28.89 -6.34 28.80
N THR A 105 -29.44 -5.77 27.72
CA THR A 105 -29.51 -6.41 26.38
C THR A 105 -28.69 -5.74 25.32
N LEU A 106 -27.79 -4.80 25.69
CA LEU A 106 -26.93 -4.12 24.69
C LEU A 106 -25.89 -5.08 24.12
N THR A 107 -26.06 -5.47 22.84
CA THR A 107 -25.16 -6.31 22.13
C THR A 107 -24.38 -5.51 21.09
N PHE A 108 -23.05 -5.62 21.09
CA PHE A 108 -22.15 -4.94 20.16
C PHE A 108 -21.78 -5.88 19.02
N SER A 109 -22.61 -5.91 17.97
CA SER A 109 -22.38 -6.75 16.79
C SER A 109 -21.20 -6.25 15.95
N ALA A 110 -20.68 -7.09 15.05
CA ALA A 110 -19.66 -6.68 14.07
C ALA A 110 -20.16 -5.50 13.22
N GLY A 111 -21.44 -5.49 12.82
CA GLY A 111 -22.04 -4.37 12.07
C GLY A 111 -22.13 -3.06 12.85
N TRP A 112 -22.31 -3.12 14.17
CA TRP A 112 -22.21 -1.95 15.04
C TRP A 112 -20.78 -1.41 15.08
N LEU A 113 -19.79 -2.28 15.26
CA LEU A 113 -18.37 -1.92 15.30
C LEU A 113 -17.92 -1.26 13.99
N GLU A 114 -18.31 -1.81 12.85
CA GLU A 114 -17.97 -1.21 11.55
C GLU A 114 -18.58 0.19 11.37
N LYS A 115 -19.82 0.39 11.83
CA LYS A 115 -20.46 1.71 11.80
C LYS A 115 -19.78 2.69 12.77
N PHE A 116 -19.39 2.23 13.96
CA PHE A 116 -18.62 3.02 14.93
C PHE A 116 -17.28 3.46 14.33
N LYS A 117 -16.49 2.51 13.80
CA LYS A 117 -15.21 2.80 13.13
C LYS A 117 -15.38 3.83 12.01
N LYS A 118 -16.41 3.67 11.16
CA LYS A 118 -16.70 4.58 10.06
C LYS A 118 -17.06 6.00 10.54
N ARG A 119 -17.85 6.13 11.61
CA ARG A 119 -18.23 7.44 12.16
C ARG A 119 -17.05 8.22 12.73
N HIS A 120 -16.15 7.51 13.40
CA HIS A 120 -15.01 8.10 14.10
C HIS A 120 -13.70 8.06 13.29
N GLY A 121 -13.75 7.63 12.02
CA GLY A 121 -12.56 7.59 11.16
C GLY A 121 -11.50 6.56 11.58
N ILE A 122 -11.89 5.59 12.42
CA ILE A 122 -10.99 4.52 12.90
C ILE A 122 -10.75 3.54 11.75
N ARG A 123 -9.48 3.32 11.42
CA ARG A 123 -9.04 2.38 10.39
C ARG A 123 -8.18 1.30 11.01
N GLN A 124 -8.12 0.16 10.36
CA GLN A 124 -7.18 -0.88 10.70
C GLN A 124 -5.83 -0.53 10.08
N PHE A 125 -4.78 -0.53 10.88
CA PHE A 125 -3.41 -0.39 10.43
C PHE A 125 -2.70 -1.72 10.70
N VAL A 126 -1.85 -2.14 9.78
CA VAL A 126 -0.94 -3.26 10.00
C VAL A 126 0.29 -2.67 10.71
N ALA A 127 0.67 -3.25 11.84
CA ALA A 127 1.91 -2.87 12.49
C ALA A 127 3.07 -3.42 11.64
N HIS A 128 3.68 -2.56 10.83
CA HIS A 128 4.92 -2.89 10.13
C HIS A 128 6.10 -2.65 11.07
N GLY A 129 7.02 -3.63 11.17
CA GLY A 129 8.10 -3.63 12.15
C GLY A 129 9.06 -2.43 12.08
N GLU A 130 9.25 -1.80 10.92
CA GLU A 130 10.21 -0.72 10.74
C GLU A 130 9.58 0.69 10.72
N SER A 131 8.36 0.85 10.23
CA SER A 131 7.73 2.18 10.08
C SER A 131 7.32 2.85 11.40
N GLY A 132 7.19 2.09 12.48
CA GLY A 132 6.83 2.59 13.81
C GLY A 132 8.01 3.10 14.64
N SER A 133 9.26 2.81 14.25
CA SER A 133 10.48 3.13 15.01
C SER A 133 11.31 4.26 14.39
N VAL A 134 10.83 4.91 13.34
CA VAL A 134 11.57 5.99 12.66
C VAL A 134 11.72 7.19 13.58
N ASN A 135 12.97 7.57 13.85
CA ASN A 135 13.27 8.82 14.51
C ASN A 135 13.12 9.99 13.52
N LEU A 136 12.05 10.77 13.65
CA LEU A 136 11.78 11.91 12.78
C LEU A 136 12.88 12.99 12.86
N ALA A 137 13.54 13.15 14.00
CA ALA A 137 14.66 14.07 14.14
C ALA A 137 15.83 13.67 13.24
N THR A 138 16.15 12.37 13.14
CA THR A 138 17.20 11.88 12.23
C THR A 138 16.85 12.13 10.76
N VAL A 139 15.55 12.05 10.39
CA VAL A 139 15.09 12.36 9.04
C VAL A 139 15.26 13.86 8.75
N GLU A 140 14.83 14.73 9.67
CA GLU A 140 14.93 16.18 9.53
C GLU A 140 16.39 16.66 9.48
N GLU A 141 17.29 16.03 10.23
CA GLU A 141 18.73 16.32 10.21
C GLU A 141 19.41 15.89 8.90
N ALA A 142 18.97 14.78 8.29
CA ALA A 142 19.57 14.26 7.07
C ALA A 142 19.11 14.97 5.79
N LEU A 143 17.87 15.51 5.76
CA LEU A 143 17.30 16.11 4.57
C LEU A 143 18.13 17.26 3.96
N PRO A 144 18.68 18.21 4.74
CA PRO A 144 19.49 19.32 4.18
C PRO A 144 20.73 18.83 3.42
N GLU A 145 21.44 17.84 3.98
CA GLU A 145 22.62 17.26 3.34
C GLU A 145 22.25 16.52 2.05
N LEU A 146 21.16 15.73 2.10
CA LEU A 146 20.66 15.02 0.93
C LEU A 146 20.18 15.99 -0.16
N HIS A 147 19.50 17.08 0.19
CA HIS A 147 19.07 18.11 -0.76
C HIS A 147 20.30 18.78 -1.43
N GLN A 148 21.30 19.13 -0.63
CA GLN A 148 22.54 19.72 -1.17
C GLN A 148 23.22 18.76 -2.14
N LEU A 149 23.34 17.48 -1.80
CA LEU A 149 23.94 16.46 -2.64
C LEU A 149 23.11 16.25 -3.92
N ILE A 150 21.80 16.06 -3.81
CA ILE A 150 20.89 15.87 -4.95
C ILE A 150 20.93 17.09 -5.89
N SER A 151 21.02 18.31 -5.35
CA SER A 151 21.07 19.53 -6.16
C SER A 151 22.31 19.66 -7.04
N SER A 152 23.36 18.88 -6.76
CA SER A 152 24.59 18.83 -7.60
C SER A 152 24.46 17.92 -8.83
N TYR A 153 23.31 17.21 -8.97
CA TYR A 153 23.01 16.32 -10.08
C TYR A 153 21.72 16.76 -10.80
N ALA A 154 21.59 16.43 -12.07
CA ALA A 154 20.28 16.43 -12.72
C ALA A 154 19.41 15.34 -12.10
N LEU A 155 18.09 15.58 -11.92
CA LEU A 155 17.21 14.58 -11.34
C LEU A 155 17.12 13.28 -12.14
N ASP A 156 17.43 13.35 -13.45
CA ASP A 156 17.56 12.16 -14.31
C ASP A 156 18.81 11.33 -14.00
N ASP A 157 19.80 11.90 -13.32
CA ASP A 157 21.04 11.25 -12.90
C ASP A 157 21.04 10.89 -11.39
N VAL A 158 19.92 11.04 -10.71
CA VAL A 158 19.75 10.62 -9.31
C VAL A 158 18.89 9.38 -9.28
N PHE A 159 19.46 8.27 -8.83
CA PHE A 159 18.81 6.96 -8.78
C PHE A 159 18.58 6.50 -7.36
N ASN A 160 17.55 5.66 -7.17
CA ASN A 160 17.33 4.89 -5.96
C ASN A 160 17.21 3.41 -6.31
N VAL A 161 17.84 2.55 -5.53
CA VAL A 161 17.77 1.09 -5.64
C VAL A 161 17.25 0.51 -4.34
N ASP A 162 16.48 -0.56 -4.46
CA ASP A 162 15.99 -1.33 -3.33
C ASP A 162 15.61 -2.75 -3.74
N GLU A 163 15.64 -3.66 -2.78
CA GLU A 163 15.22 -5.04 -2.94
C GLU A 163 13.88 -5.29 -2.26
N THR A 164 13.10 -6.18 -2.87
CA THR A 164 11.89 -6.67 -2.22
C THR A 164 11.73 -8.17 -2.42
N GLY A 165 11.30 -8.86 -1.38
CA GLY A 165 10.84 -10.23 -1.50
C GLY A 165 9.49 -10.29 -2.21
N LEU A 166 9.30 -11.34 -3.02
CA LEU A 166 8.05 -11.62 -3.71
C LEU A 166 7.69 -13.10 -3.52
N PHE A 167 6.67 -13.40 -2.72
CA PHE A 167 6.09 -14.73 -2.66
C PHE A 167 5.27 -14.98 -3.92
N PHE A 168 5.94 -15.34 -5.00
CA PHE A 168 5.36 -15.37 -6.34
C PHE A 168 4.21 -16.36 -6.52
N ARG A 169 4.13 -17.42 -5.68
CA ARG A 169 3.05 -18.39 -5.67
C ARG A 169 1.93 -18.09 -4.69
N MET A 170 2.08 -17.05 -3.87
CA MET A 170 1.11 -16.76 -2.83
C MET A 170 -0.25 -16.49 -3.45
N GLN A 171 -1.23 -17.23 -2.99
CA GLN A 171 -2.64 -17.07 -3.30
C GLN A 171 -3.36 -16.58 -2.04
N ALA A 172 -4.57 -16.05 -2.22
CA ALA A 172 -5.42 -15.69 -1.10
C ALA A 172 -5.57 -16.88 -0.12
N SER A 173 -5.38 -16.62 1.17
CA SER A 173 -5.46 -17.64 2.23
C SER A 173 -6.90 -18.05 2.53
N ARG A 174 -7.90 -17.28 2.07
CA ARG A 174 -9.33 -17.54 2.24
C ARG A 174 -9.96 -17.84 0.89
N PHE A 175 -10.79 -18.87 0.83
CA PHE A 175 -11.54 -19.27 -0.36
C PHE A 175 -12.90 -19.82 0.05
N LEU A 176 -13.86 -19.75 -0.87
CA LEU A 176 -15.18 -20.30 -0.68
C LEU A 176 -15.19 -21.77 -1.13
N ALA A 177 -15.65 -22.67 -0.28
CA ALA A 177 -15.82 -24.08 -0.61
C ALA A 177 -17.04 -24.64 0.13
N THR A 178 -17.66 -25.68 -0.43
CA THR A 178 -18.80 -26.37 0.20
C THR A 178 -18.36 -27.29 1.35
N LYS A 179 -17.05 -27.56 1.45
CA LYS A 179 -16.43 -28.31 2.55
C LYS A 179 -15.03 -27.78 2.83
N GLN A 180 -14.55 -27.99 4.05
CA GLN A 180 -13.17 -27.65 4.40
C GLN A 180 -12.24 -28.50 3.51
N LEU A 181 -11.40 -27.80 2.72
CA LEU A 181 -10.32 -28.44 1.97
C LEU A 181 -9.17 -28.70 2.94
N GLU A 182 -8.60 -29.92 2.90
CA GLU A 182 -7.44 -30.24 3.72
C GLU A 182 -6.30 -29.25 3.45
N GLY A 183 -5.65 -28.78 4.53
CA GLY A 183 -4.82 -27.59 4.60
C GLY A 183 -3.78 -27.46 3.50
N LYS A 184 -4.07 -26.66 2.48
CA LYS A 184 -3.03 -26.12 1.62
C LYS A 184 -2.16 -25.19 2.45
N LYS A 185 -0.93 -25.62 2.78
CA LYS A 185 0.08 -24.69 3.32
C LYS A 185 0.29 -23.57 2.30
N VAL A 186 0.31 -22.33 2.78
CA VAL A 186 0.65 -21.17 1.96
C VAL A 186 2.05 -21.41 1.38
N ASP A 187 2.15 -21.42 0.04
CA ASP A 187 3.44 -21.60 -0.61
C ASP A 187 4.24 -20.30 -0.51
N LYS A 188 5.23 -20.29 0.36
CA LYS A 188 6.14 -19.16 0.61
C LYS A 188 7.40 -19.20 -0.24
N GLN A 189 7.38 -19.89 -1.39
CA GLN A 189 8.48 -19.78 -2.33
C GLN A 189 8.62 -18.34 -2.81
N ARG A 190 9.84 -17.81 -2.67
CA ARG A 190 10.12 -16.41 -2.92
C ARG A 190 11.14 -16.23 -4.04
N LEU A 191 11.04 -15.08 -4.66
CA LEU A 191 12.07 -14.41 -5.43
C LEU A 191 12.46 -13.14 -4.67
N THR A 192 13.67 -12.66 -4.86
CA THR A 192 14.01 -11.27 -4.54
C THR A 192 14.03 -10.50 -5.84
N VAL A 193 13.37 -9.36 -5.86
CA VAL A 193 13.29 -8.43 -6.97
C VAL A 193 14.05 -7.19 -6.58
N VAL A 194 15.10 -6.84 -7.35
CA VAL A 194 15.84 -5.59 -7.20
C VAL A 194 15.29 -4.61 -8.22
N ALA A 195 14.80 -3.49 -7.76
CA ALA A 195 14.25 -2.41 -8.58
C ALA A 195 15.16 -1.18 -8.48
N CYS A 196 15.37 -0.49 -9.60
CA CYS A 196 16.15 0.75 -9.65
C CYS A 196 15.50 1.72 -10.62
N THR A 197 15.36 2.97 -10.23
CA THR A 197 14.78 4.03 -11.05
C THR A 197 15.36 5.39 -10.68
N ASN A 198 15.34 6.34 -11.64
CA ASN A 198 15.76 7.71 -11.39
C ASN A 198 14.65 8.55 -10.73
N ALA A 199 14.98 9.74 -10.26
CA ALA A 199 14.09 10.60 -9.50
C ALA A 199 12.91 11.16 -10.31
N THR A 200 13.04 11.29 -11.61
CA THR A 200 11.97 11.75 -12.51
C THR A 200 11.03 10.63 -12.94
N GLY A 201 11.46 9.37 -12.78
CA GLY A 201 10.75 8.20 -13.30
C GLY A 201 10.85 8.04 -14.80
N SER A 202 11.70 8.85 -15.48
CA SER A 202 11.95 8.75 -16.93
C SER A 202 12.74 7.50 -17.30
N GLU A 203 13.53 6.99 -16.36
CA GLU A 203 14.35 5.81 -16.55
C GLU A 203 14.11 4.79 -15.43
N LYS A 204 13.67 3.60 -15.81
CA LYS A 204 13.55 2.41 -14.98
C LYS A 204 14.51 1.36 -15.51
N LEU A 205 15.40 0.88 -14.67
CA LEU A 205 16.33 -0.17 -15.09
C LEU A 205 15.64 -1.53 -15.15
N PRO A 206 16.13 -2.45 -16.00
CA PRO A 206 15.69 -3.85 -15.97
C PRO A 206 15.78 -4.43 -14.57
N LEU A 207 14.73 -5.14 -14.14
CA LEU A 207 14.72 -5.78 -12.84
C LEU A 207 15.84 -6.83 -12.73
N TRP A 208 16.51 -6.89 -11.58
CA TRP A 208 17.25 -8.09 -11.21
C TRP A 208 16.36 -9.01 -10.39
N ILE A 209 16.33 -10.28 -10.75
CA ILE A 209 15.51 -11.29 -10.11
C ILE A 209 16.40 -12.39 -9.56
N ILE A 210 16.42 -12.53 -8.23
CA ILE A 210 17.24 -13.52 -7.53
C ILE A 210 16.34 -14.68 -7.12
N GLY A 211 16.59 -15.85 -7.69
CA GLY A 211 15.89 -17.09 -7.37
C GLY A 211 16.75 -18.07 -6.59
N LYS A 212 16.13 -19.20 -6.20
CA LYS A 212 16.83 -20.27 -5.48
C LYS A 212 17.73 -21.11 -6.37
N PHE A 213 17.37 -21.32 -7.63
CA PHE A 213 18.03 -22.24 -8.55
C PHE A 213 18.66 -21.46 -9.71
N ALA A 214 19.92 -21.77 -10.03
CA ALA A 214 20.62 -21.11 -11.14
C ALA A 214 20.00 -21.47 -12.51
N ARG A 215 19.47 -22.69 -12.65
CA ARG A 215 18.83 -23.17 -13.89
C ARG A 215 17.48 -23.81 -13.56
N PRO A 216 16.42 -23.01 -13.32
CA PRO A 216 15.08 -23.55 -13.13
C PRO A 216 14.62 -24.35 -14.34
N ARG A 217 13.84 -25.42 -14.12
CA ARG A 217 13.34 -26.28 -15.22
C ARG A 217 12.51 -25.50 -16.25
N CYS A 218 11.79 -24.45 -15.80
CA CYS A 218 11.00 -23.59 -16.67
C CYS A 218 11.83 -22.74 -17.64
N PHE A 219 13.15 -22.61 -17.44
CA PHE A 219 14.05 -21.90 -18.37
C PHE A 219 14.60 -22.76 -19.49
N LYS A 220 14.19 -24.05 -19.54
CA LYS A 220 14.60 -24.93 -20.66
C LYS A 220 14.04 -24.34 -21.97
N ASN A 221 14.91 -24.14 -22.93
CA ASN A 221 14.61 -23.56 -24.26
C ASN A 221 14.09 -22.11 -24.24
N VAL A 222 14.33 -21.36 -23.14
CA VAL A 222 14.02 -19.94 -23.05
C VAL A 222 15.27 -19.13 -23.36
N ASN A 223 15.13 -18.11 -24.23
CA ASN A 223 16.17 -17.11 -24.40
C ASN A 223 16.13 -16.17 -23.20
N MET A 224 17.18 -16.15 -22.39
CA MET A 224 17.23 -15.34 -21.16
C MET A 224 17.25 -13.83 -21.48
N GLU A 225 17.83 -13.42 -22.61
CA GLU A 225 17.87 -12.01 -23.04
C GLU A 225 16.48 -11.46 -23.37
N SER A 226 15.54 -12.32 -23.77
CA SER A 226 14.15 -11.93 -24.09
C SER A 226 13.26 -11.74 -22.86
N LEU A 227 13.77 -12.04 -21.65
CA LEU A 227 12.96 -11.91 -20.43
C LEU A 227 12.79 -10.48 -19.94
N GLY A 228 13.58 -9.52 -20.45
CA GLY A 228 13.53 -8.12 -20.00
C GLY A 228 14.02 -7.92 -18.55
N CYS A 229 14.77 -8.89 -18.01
CA CYS A 229 15.32 -8.84 -16.67
C CYS A 229 16.65 -9.61 -16.58
N GLU A 230 17.42 -9.29 -15.55
CA GLU A 230 18.63 -10.03 -15.19
C GLU A 230 18.31 -11.10 -14.13
N TYR A 231 18.50 -12.37 -14.48
CA TYR A 231 18.27 -13.45 -13.51
C TYR A 231 19.56 -13.89 -12.84
N ARG A 232 19.52 -13.98 -11.52
CA ARG A 232 20.60 -14.47 -10.66
C ARG A 232 20.06 -15.49 -9.67
N ALA A 233 20.94 -16.21 -8.98
CA ALA A 233 20.50 -17.22 -8.02
C ALA A 233 21.46 -17.40 -6.86
N ASN A 234 20.87 -17.69 -5.70
CA ASN A 234 21.57 -18.30 -4.58
C ASN A 234 20.61 -19.19 -3.77
N THR A 235 21.15 -19.98 -2.85
CA THR A 235 20.39 -21.02 -2.10
C THR A 235 19.20 -20.46 -1.31
N LYS A 236 19.25 -19.20 -0.89
CA LYS A 236 18.18 -18.54 -0.12
C LYS A 236 17.32 -17.61 -0.96
N ALA A 237 17.69 -17.37 -2.22
CA ALA A 237 17.10 -16.33 -3.07
C ALA A 237 17.16 -14.94 -2.40
N TRP A 238 18.27 -14.59 -1.78
CA TRP A 238 18.50 -13.33 -1.07
C TRP A 238 19.61 -12.52 -1.75
N MET A 239 19.62 -11.18 -1.52
CA MET A 239 20.76 -10.35 -1.87
C MET A 239 21.96 -10.75 -1.00
N THR A 240 23.14 -10.80 -1.60
CA THR A 240 24.42 -11.02 -0.94
C THR A 240 25.42 -9.97 -1.39
N ALA A 241 26.49 -9.74 -0.61
CA ALA A 241 27.52 -8.78 -1.00
C ALA A 241 28.13 -9.07 -2.38
N THR A 242 28.28 -10.34 -2.76
CA THR A 242 28.75 -10.73 -4.10
C THR A 242 27.77 -10.31 -5.18
N LEU A 243 26.47 -10.63 -5.02
CA LEU A 243 25.44 -10.26 -5.99
C LEU A 243 25.25 -8.76 -6.06
N PHE A 244 25.36 -8.07 -4.92
CA PHE A 244 25.31 -6.62 -4.89
C PHE A 244 26.48 -5.98 -5.65
N ASN A 245 27.70 -6.48 -5.46
CA ASN A 245 28.87 -6.00 -6.21
C ASN A 245 28.73 -6.26 -7.71
N ASP A 246 28.16 -7.41 -8.11
CA ASP A 246 27.89 -7.71 -9.52
C ASP A 246 26.80 -6.77 -10.08
N TRP A 247 25.77 -6.48 -9.30
CA TRP A 247 24.74 -5.52 -9.65
C TRP A 247 25.30 -4.10 -9.79
N LEU A 248 26.15 -3.66 -8.89
CA LEU A 248 26.74 -2.32 -8.92
C LEU A 248 27.69 -2.14 -10.10
N ARG A 249 28.46 -3.17 -10.48
CA ARG A 249 29.27 -3.14 -11.74
C ARG A 249 28.36 -3.05 -12.96
N TRP A 250 27.31 -3.84 -13.01
CA TRP A 250 26.32 -3.79 -14.09
C TRP A 250 25.66 -2.41 -14.17
N PHE A 251 25.23 -1.85 -13.02
CA PHE A 251 24.67 -0.50 -12.95
C PHE A 251 25.67 0.54 -13.48
N SER A 252 26.91 0.51 -13.04
CA SER A 252 27.98 1.41 -13.53
C SER A 252 28.17 1.31 -15.06
N THR A 253 28.06 0.09 -15.61
CA THR A 253 28.13 -0.11 -17.06
C THR A 253 26.92 0.51 -17.77
N CYS A 254 25.73 0.39 -17.23
CA CYS A 254 24.53 1.06 -17.77
C CYS A 254 24.67 2.59 -17.75
N MET A 255 25.41 3.14 -16.79
CA MET A 255 25.64 4.58 -16.63
C MET A 255 26.92 5.07 -17.32
N THR A 256 27.46 4.31 -18.28
CA THR A 256 28.69 4.75 -19.01
C THR A 256 28.48 6.10 -19.67
N GLY A 257 29.43 7.01 -19.44
CA GLY A 257 29.40 8.40 -19.98
C GLY A 257 28.55 9.38 -19.14
N ARG A 258 27.97 8.95 -18.03
CA ARG A 258 27.20 9.78 -17.09
C ARG A 258 27.83 9.72 -15.70
N LYS A 259 27.74 10.82 -14.95
CA LYS A 259 27.98 10.80 -13.49
C LYS A 259 26.64 10.77 -12.80
N VAL A 260 26.42 9.73 -12.01
CA VAL A 260 25.12 9.50 -11.35
C VAL A 260 25.28 9.36 -9.83
N LEU A 261 24.27 9.81 -9.11
CA LEU A 261 24.11 9.60 -7.69
C LEU A 261 23.17 8.40 -7.45
N LEU A 262 23.62 7.44 -6.66
CA LEU A 262 22.82 6.27 -6.27
C LEU A 262 22.50 6.33 -4.76
N LEU A 263 21.23 6.55 -4.45
CA LEU A 263 20.71 6.47 -3.08
C LEU A 263 20.26 5.04 -2.75
N MET A 264 20.61 4.56 -1.58
CA MET A 264 20.21 3.23 -1.12
C MET A 264 20.20 3.13 0.39
N ASP A 265 19.59 2.08 0.92
CA ASP A 265 19.58 1.80 2.34
C ASP A 265 20.96 1.32 2.84
N ASN A 266 21.17 1.40 4.15
CA ASN A 266 22.40 0.96 4.79
C ASN A 266 22.30 -0.52 5.22
N CYS A 267 21.99 -1.42 4.29
CA CYS A 267 21.97 -2.86 4.55
C CYS A 267 23.40 -3.42 4.59
N PRO A 268 23.72 -4.33 5.53
CA PRO A 268 25.05 -4.97 5.57
C PRO A 268 25.44 -5.76 4.32
N ALA A 269 24.49 -6.16 3.49
CA ALA A 269 24.75 -6.79 2.19
C ALA A 269 25.24 -5.78 1.14
N HIS A 270 25.05 -4.48 1.35
CA HIS A 270 25.43 -3.42 0.45
C HIS A 270 26.87 -2.94 0.69
N THR A 271 27.73 -3.81 1.16
CA THR A 271 29.15 -3.49 1.29
C THR A 271 29.76 -3.38 -0.11
N ALA A 272 29.90 -2.16 -0.61
CA ALA A 272 30.74 -1.90 -1.78
C ALA A 272 32.16 -2.30 -1.39
N GLY A 273 32.63 -3.43 -1.93
CA GLY A 273 34.04 -3.78 -1.84
C GLY A 273 34.89 -2.67 -2.50
N THR A 274 36.20 -2.87 -2.59
CA THR A 274 37.10 -1.99 -3.36
C THR A 274 36.77 -2.05 -4.85
N LEU A 275 35.56 -1.57 -5.24
CA LEU A 275 35.16 -1.45 -6.62
C LEU A 275 35.69 -0.13 -7.15
N ASP A 276 36.49 -0.19 -8.19
CA ASP A 276 36.97 1.00 -8.92
C ASP A 276 35.84 1.50 -9.84
N ILE A 277 34.86 2.17 -9.26
CA ILE A 277 33.69 2.74 -9.94
C ILE A 277 33.81 4.27 -9.82
N THR A 278 34.05 4.96 -10.91
CA THR A 278 34.32 6.40 -10.92
C THR A 278 33.11 7.23 -11.38
N ASN A 279 32.11 6.59 -12.00
CA ASN A 279 30.96 7.25 -12.59
C ASN A 279 29.69 7.18 -11.70
N VAL A 280 29.74 6.45 -10.58
CA VAL A 280 28.62 6.31 -9.64
C VAL A 280 29.06 6.77 -8.25
N GLU A 281 28.41 7.80 -7.73
CA GLU A 281 28.51 8.18 -6.33
C GLU A 281 27.43 7.47 -5.53
N VAL A 282 27.84 6.62 -4.60
CA VAL A 282 26.89 5.87 -3.72
C VAL A 282 26.71 6.64 -2.43
N LYS A 283 25.46 6.97 -2.10
CA LYS A 283 25.08 7.59 -0.81
C LYS A 283 24.12 6.67 -0.06
N PHE A 284 24.57 6.21 1.10
CA PHE A 284 23.71 5.47 2.01
C PHE A 284 22.77 6.40 2.78
N LEU A 285 21.50 6.02 2.86
CA LEU A 285 20.53 6.70 3.70
C LEU A 285 20.80 6.39 5.18
N PRO A 286 20.45 7.29 6.11
CA PRO A 286 20.65 7.04 7.53
C PRO A 286 19.94 5.78 8.02
N PRO A 287 20.51 5.04 8.96
CA PRO A 287 19.88 3.84 9.51
C PRO A 287 18.47 4.11 10.07
N ASN A 288 17.55 3.17 9.87
CA ASN A 288 16.17 3.25 10.36
C ASN A 288 15.34 4.43 9.78
N THR A 289 15.71 4.96 8.62
CA THR A 289 14.95 6.03 7.94
C THR A 289 14.32 5.57 6.63
N THR A 290 14.52 4.32 6.24
CA THR A 290 14.13 3.69 4.97
C THR A 290 12.66 3.96 4.64
N SER A 291 11.74 3.70 5.56
CA SER A 291 10.30 3.93 5.35
C SER A 291 9.91 5.41 5.13
N LYS A 292 10.83 6.37 5.32
CA LYS A 292 10.61 7.81 5.14
C LYS A 292 11.44 8.43 4.04
N LEU A 293 12.69 7.99 3.89
CA LEU A 293 13.64 8.59 2.95
C LEU A 293 13.91 7.74 1.71
N GLN A 294 13.46 6.46 1.67
CA GLN A 294 13.65 5.57 0.53
C GLN A 294 12.45 5.65 -0.43
N PRO A 295 12.58 6.23 -1.63
CA PRO A 295 11.45 6.39 -2.56
C PRO A 295 10.83 5.06 -3.00
N LEU A 296 11.63 4.01 -3.18
CA LEU A 296 11.14 2.67 -3.53
C LEU A 296 10.22 2.11 -2.46
N ASP A 297 10.57 2.25 -1.18
CA ASP A 297 9.71 1.90 -0.04
C ASP A 297 8.55 2.88 0.16
N GLY A 298 8.73 4.12 -0.26
CA GLY A 298 7.71 5.19 -0.20
C GLY A 298 6.45 4.91 -1.03
N GLY A 299 6.41 3.80 -1.79
CA GLY A 299 5.23 3.37 -2.51
C GLY A 299 5.48 2.72 -3.87
N ILE A 300 6.68 2.84 -4.46
CA ILE A 300 7.00 2.29 -5.79
C ILE A 300 6.93 0.76 -5.76
N ILE A 301 7.60 0.12 -4.80
CA ILE A 301 7.57 -1.34 -4.59
C ILE A 301 6.15 -1.82 -4.33
N ARG A 302 5.40 -1.11 -3.52
CA ARG A 302 4.01 -1.44 -3.21
C ARG A 302 3.14 -1.41 -4.47
N THR A 303 3.33 -0.43 -5.33
CA THR A 303 2.64 -0.31 -6.62
C THR A 303 3.02 -1.46 -7.55
N LEU A 304 4.32 -1.78 -7.66
CA LEU A 304 4.81 -2.94 -8.42
C LEU A 304 4.14 -4.24 -7.95
N LYS A 305 4.12 -4.49 -6.65
CA LYS A 305 3.47 -5.68 -6.06
C LYS A 305 1.96 -5.71 -6.34
N ALA A 306 1.27 -4.57 -6.25
CA ALA A 306 -0.16 -4.48 -6.56
C ALA A 306 -0.45 -4.87 -8.01
N HIS A 307 0.33 -4.35 -8.96
CA HIS A 307 0.20 -4.71 -10.38
C HIS A 307 0.57 -6.17 -10.65
N TYR A 308 1.61 -6.69 -10.01
CA TYR A 308 1.93 -8.13 -10.06
C TYR A 308 0.76 -8.98 -9.59
N ARG A 309 0.18 -8.69 -8.43
CA ARG A 309 -0.98 -9.43 -7.88
C ARG A 309 -2.22 -9.31 -8.76
N ARG A 310 -2.44 -8.14 -9.35
CA ARG A 310 -3.52 -7.95 -10.35
C ARG A 310 -3.33 -8.87 -11.56
N ARG A 311 -2.12 -8.94 -12.13
CA ARG A 311 -1.78 -9.83 -13.25
C ARG A 311 -1.94 -11.30 -12.87
N GLN A 312 -1.50 -11.69 -11.68
CA GLN A 312 -1.68 -13.03 -11.13
C GLN A 312 -3.16 -13.40 -11.00
N ALA A 313 -3.99 -12.50 -10.49
CA ALA A 313 -5.43 -12.70 -10.35
C ALA A 313 -6.13 -12.84 -11.71
N LEU A 314 -5.80 -11.99 -12.69
CA LEU A 314 -6.32 -12.06 -14.06
C LEU A 314 -5.93 -13.37 -14.76
N ARG A 315 -4.70 -13.84 -14.57
CA ARG A 315 -4.26 -15.14 -15.09
C ARG A 315 -5.09 -16.29 -14.50
N THR A 316 -5.32 -16.26 -13.19
CA THR A 316 -6.15 -17.26 -12.51
C THR A 316 -7.56 -17.26 -13.08
N LEU A 317 -8.15 -16.08 -13.32
CA LEU A 317 -9.48 -15.95 -13.95
C LEU A 317 -9.50 -16.52 -15.37
N ALA A 318 -8.48 -16.22 -16.16
CA ALA A 318 -8.37 -16.77 -17.53
C ALA A 318 -8.28 -18.30 -17.53
N GLN A 319 -7.54 -18.90 -16.57
CA GLN A 319 -7.47 -20.35 -16.41
C GLN A 319 -8.85 -20.95 -16.08
N PHE A 320 -9.66 -20.32 -15.22
CA PHE A 320 -11.01 -20.82 -14.93
C PHE A 320 -11.93 -20.80 -16.16
N ASN A 321 -11.72 -19.86 -17.09
CA ASN A 321 -12.57 -19.70 -18.26
C ASN A 321 -12.16 -20.60 -19.45
N GLN A 322 -10.91 -21.05 -19.52
CA GLN A 322 -10.34 -21.67 -20.73
C GLN A 322 -9.77 -23.09 -20.48
N ALA A 323 -9.48 -23.44 -19.25
CA ALA A 323 -8.72 -24.66 -18.97
C ALA A 323 -9.59 -25.91 -18.95
N SER A 324 -9.08 -26.98 -19.58
CA SER A 324 -9.48 -28.35 -19.28
C SER A 324 -9.18 -28.66 -17.80
N GLN A 325 -9.93 -29.60 -17.22
CA GLN A 325 -9.81 -29.95 -15.80
C GLN A 325 -8.37 -30.35 -15.36
N SER A 326 -7.52 -30.76 -16.33
CA SER A 326 -6.11 -31.10 -16.11
C SER A 326 -5.15 -29.91 -15.96
N GLU A 327 -5.55 -28.72 -16.42
CA GLU A 327 -4.74 -27.49 -16.33
C GLU A 327 -5.12 -26.63 -15.12
N LEU A 328 -6.32 -26.87 -14.57
CA LEU A 328 -6.78 -26.26 -13.34
C LEU A 328 -5.93 -26.77 -12.17
N GLY A 329 -5.08 -25.90 -11.63
CA GLY A 329 -4.21 -26.21 -10.48
C GLY A 329 -2.72 -26.27 -10.80
N LYS A 330 -2.30 -26.01 -12.04
CA LYS A 330 -0.89 -25.85 -12.36
C LYS A 330 -0.32 -24.69 -11.55
N GLN A 331 0.64 -25.01 -10.70
CA GLN A 331 1.32 -24.00 -9.88
C GLN A 331 2.13 -23.06 -10.78
N LEU A 332 2.16 -21.78 -10.39
CA LEU A 332 3.03 -20.80 -11.02
C LEU A 332 4.50 -21.22 -10.89
N ASP A 333 5.23 -21.14 -11.97
CA ASP A 333 6.67 -21.29 -11.96
C ASP A 333 7.39 -19.93 -11.98
N ILE A 334 8.73 -19.95 -11.98
CA ILE A 334 9.54 -18.73 -11.95
C ILE A 334 9.37 -17.93 -13.25
N LEU A 335 9.26 -18.60 -14.38
CA LEU A 335 9.06 -17.96 -15.68
C LEU A 335 7.70 -17.26 -15.73
N ASP A 336 6.66 -17.90 -15.19
CA ASP A 336 5.35 -17.28 -15.04
C ASP A 336 5.41 -16.00 -14.18
N ALA A 337 6.19 -16.03 -13.10
CA ALA A 337 6.37 -14.87 -12.24
C ALA A 337 7.11 -13.74 -12.95
N ILE A 338 8.17 -14.06 -13.69
CA ILE A 338 8.93 -13.08 -14.50
C ILE A 338 8.01 -12.45 -15.53
N ASN A 339 7.24 -13.24 -16.28
CA ASN A 339 6.29 -12.76 -17.29
C ASN A 339 5.16 -11.86 -16.73
N MET A 340 4.99 -11.83 -15.41
CA MET A 340 4.05 -10.92 -14.75
C MET A 340 4.74 -9.72 -14.10
N VAL A 341 5.91 -9.90 -13.45
CA VAL A 341 6.56 -8.81 -12.71
C VAL A 341 7.29 -7.85 -13.64
N VAL A 342 7.89 -8.33 -14.73
CA VAL A 342 8.57 -7.44 -15.69
C VAL A 342 7.59 -6.48 -16.35
N PRO A 343 6.47 -6.90 -16.95
CA PRO A 343 5.49 -5.95 -17.48
C PRO A 343 4.82 -5.09 -16.40
N ALA A 344 4.69 -5.59 -15.15
CA ALA A 344 4.21 -4.75 -14.05
C ALA A 344 5.18 -3.58 -13.77
N TRP A 345 6.48 -3.83 -13.87
CA TRP A 345 7.51 -2.80 -13.72
C TRP A 345 7.58 -1.85 -14.91
N GLU A 346 7.73 -2.41 -16.11
CA GLU A 346 7.97 -1.63 -17.32
C GLU A 346 6.77 -0.81 -17.78
N VAL A 347 5.56 -1.37 -17.65
CA VAL A 347 4.34 -0.79 -18.23
C VAL A 347 3.44 -0.18 -17.17
N ASP A 348 3.18 -0.90 -16.06
CA ASP A 348 2.13 -0.49 -15.14
C ASP A 348 2.61 0.51 -14.08
N VAL A 349 3.90 0.47 -13.66
CA VAL A 349 4.47 1.48 -12.76
C VAL A 349 4.81 2.74 -13.57
N ASN A 350 4.04 3.81 -13.36
CA ASN A 350 4.15 5.06 -14.11
C ASN A 350 5.26 5.98 -13.57
N ALA A 351 5.84 6.81 -14.47
CA ALA A 351 6.81 7.83 -14.10
C ALA A 351 6.27 8.82 -13.06
N THR A 352 4.99 9.18 -13.16
CA THR A 352 4.31 10.05 -12.18
C THR A 352 4.26 9.44 -10.79
N THR A 353 4.01 8.14 -10.68
CA THR A 353 4.04 7.43 -9.38
C THR A 353 5.42 7.49 -8.76
N ILE A 354 6.47 7.28 -9.57
CA ILE A 354 7.87 7.35 -9.12
C ILE A 354 8.20 8.76 -8.63
N ALA A 355 8.00 9.79 -9.46
CA ALA A 355 8.27 11.17 -9.08
C ALA A 355 7.50 11.60 -7.82
N ASN A 356 6.25 11.16 -7.68
CA ASN A 356 5.44 11.42 -6.50
C ASN A 356 6.02 10.75 -5.23
N CYS A 357 6.58 9.54 -5.32
CA CYS A 357 7.23 8.87 -4.19
C CYS A 357 8.51 9.60 -3.75
N TRP A 358 9.32 10.09 -4.69
CA TRP A 358 10.48 10.93 -4.40
C TRP A 358 10.09 12.24 -3.68
N GLN A 359 9.04 12.90 -4.13
CA GLN A 359 8.49 14.08 -3.46
C GLN A 359 7.95 13.73 -2.07
N HIS A 360 7.27 12.58 -1.91
CA HIS A 360 6.73 12.14 -0.62
C HIS A 360 7.84 11.92 0.42
N CYS A 361 8.98 11.43 0.00
CA CYS A 361 10.17 11.30 0.84
C CYS A 361 10.85 12.65 1.13
N GLY A 362 10.36 13.74 0.57
CA GLY A 362 10.92 15.08 0.74
C GLY A 362 12.24 15.29 0.01
N LEU A 363 12.67 14.38 -0.87
CA LEU A 363 13.96 14.45 -1.56
C LEU A 363 13.93 15.38 -2.78
N THR A 364 12.75 15.58 -3.38
CA THR A 364 12.56 16.44 -4.56
C THR A 364 11.31 17.30 -4.41
N GLY A 365 11.41 18.63 -4.65
CA GLY A 365 10.28 19.55 -4.76
C GLY A 365 9.36 19.69 -3.53
N SER A 366 8.40 20.63 -3.60
CA SER A 366 7.43 20.86 -2.52
C SER A 366 6.28 19.85 -2.56
N THR A 367 5.92 19.33 -1.39
CA THR A 367 4.84 18.35 -1.17
C THR A 367 3.46 18.89 -1.57
N THR A 368 2.82 18.32 -2.59
CA THR A 368 1.43 18.63 -2.94
C THR A 368 0.56 17.39 -2.68
N GLN A 369 -0.66 17.58 -2.17
CA GLN A 369 -1.64 16.52 -1.78
C GLN A 369 -2.02 15.49 -2.89
N ARG A 370 -1.43 15.57 -4.08
CA ARG A 370 -1.74 14.72 -5.24
C ARG A 370 -1.19 13.29 -5.11
N GLN A 371 -0.23 13.06 -4.22
CA GLN A 371 0.69 11.93 -4.16
C GLN A 371 0.09 10.60 -3.68
N VAL A 372 -0.90 10.64 -2.79
CA VAL A 372 -1.53 9.42 -2.22
C VAL A 372 -2.50 8.76 -3.21
N ARG A 373 -2.84 9.46 -4.29
CA ARG A 373 -3.93 9.06 -5.19
C ARG A 373 -3.56 7.87 -6.08
N GLU A 374 -2.38 7.86 -6.68
CA GLU A 374 -1.97 6.85 -7.68
C GLU A 374 -1.63 5.49 -7.04
N VAL A 375 -0.96 5.47 -5.89
CA VAL A 375 -0.74 4.23 -5.11
C VAL A 375 -2.09 3.63 -4.70
N ASN A 376 -3.05 4.48 -4.30
CA ASN A 376 -4.39 4.04 -3.96
C ASN A 376 -5.18 3.57 -5.20
N GLU A 377 -4.93 4.12 -6.39
CA GLU A 377 -5.55 3.66 -7.64
C GLU A 377 -5.09 2.24 -7.99
N ALA A 378 -3.80 1.93 -7.93
CA ALA A 378 -3.29 0.58 -8.15
C ALA A 378 -3.87 -0.45 -7.16
N MET A 379 -4.02 -0.04 -5.90
CA MET A 379 -4.66 -0.87 -4.87
C MET A 379 -6.17 -1.03 -5.11
N SER A 380 -6.85 0.00 -5.62
CA SER A 380 -8.25 -0.05 -5.99
C SER A 380 -8.49 -0.97 -7.18
N ASP A 381 -7.65 -0.87 -8.22
CA ASP A 381 -7.70 -1.75 -9.39
C ASP A 381 -7.50 -3.22 -9.01
N LEU A 382 -6.56 -3.50 -8.09
CA LEU A 382 -6.39 -4.85 -7.55
C LEU A 382 -7.64 -5.32 -6.81
N ALA A 383 -8.23 -4.49 -5.95
CA ALA A 383 -9.44 -4.80 -5.21
C ALA A 383 -10.64 -5.07 -6.14
N ASP A 384 -10.77 -4.30 -7.22
CA ASP A 384 -11.82 -4.49 -8.23
C ASP A 384 -11.65 -5.83 -8.97
N VAL A 385 -10.41 -6.19 -9.34
CA VAL A 385 -10.13 -7.50 -9.96
C VAL A 385 -10.42 -8.62 -8.97
N LEU A 386 -9.99 -8.51 -7.71
CA LEU A 386 -10.27 -9.51 -6.68
C LEU A 386 -11.79 -9.69 -6.47
N THR A 387 -12.55 -8.60 -6.48
CA THR A 387 -14.00 -8.63 -6.41
C THR A 387 -14.60 -9.39 -7.60
N ARG A 388 -14.14 -9.13 -8.82
CA ARG A 388 -14.63 -9.80 -10.06
C ARG A 388 -14.35 -11.30 -10.08
N ILE A 389 -13.29 -11.78 -9.41
CA ILE A 389 -12.97 -13.21 -9.29
C ILE A 389 -13.59 -13.86 -8.04
N GLY A 390 -14.46 -13.12 -7.32
CA GLY A 390 -15.20 -13.67 -6.18
C GLY A 390 -14.45 -13.66 -4.86
N TYR A 391 -13.33 -12.93 -4.75
CA TYR A 391 -12.62 -12.73 -3.48
C TYR A 391 -13.23 -11.61 -2.63
N THR A 392 -14.57 -11.48 -2.60
CA THR A 392 -15.28 -10.37 -1.94
C THR A 392 -15.27 -10.42 -0.42
N ASP A 393 -15.09 -11.61 0.17
CA ASP A 393 -15.38 -11.82 1.60
C ASP A 393 -14.15 -11.95 2.49
N GLY A 394 -13.00 -11.43 2.08
CA GLY A 394 -12.05 -11.76 3.05
C GLY A 394 -10.65 -11.22 3.08
N ILE A 395 -9.99 -10.93 1.99
CA ILE A 395 -8.63 -10.44 2.08
C ILE A 395 -8.57 -9.05 1.50
N PRO A 396 -8.28 -8.03 2.31
CA PRO A 396 -7.96 -6.70 1.78
C PRO A 396 -6.80 -6.81 0.79
N ALA A 397 -6.85 -6.08 -0.31
CA ALA A 397 -5.77 -6.05 -1.30
C ALA A 397 -4.39 -5.77 -0.66
N CYS A 398 -4.36 -5.02 0.45
CA CYS A 398 -3.14 -4.76 1.22
C CYS A 398 -2.49 -6.03 1.80
N GLU A 399 -3.25 -7.01 2.24
CA GLU A 399 -2.68 -8.26 2.78
C GLU A 399 -2.01 -9.13 1.71
N LEU A 400 -2.37 -8.96 0.43
CA LEU A 400 -1.73 -9.64 -0.69
C LEU A 400 -0.47 -8.92 -1.18
N VAL A 401 -0.40 -7.63 -0.95
CA VAL A 401 0.72 -6.77 -1.36
C VAL A 401 1.77 -6.69 -0.26
N ASP A 402 1.33 -6.51 0.98
CA ASP A 402 2.19 -6.36 2.16
C ASP A 402 2.22 -7.71 2.93
N CYS A 403 2.91 -8.71 2.37
CA CYS A 403 2.93 -10.06 2.94
C CYS A 403 3.99 -10.20 4.01
N ASN A 404 3.62 -10.65 5.20
CA ASN A 404 4.57 -10.92 6.29
C ASN A 404 5.67 -11.91 5.87
N GLY A 405 6.94 -11.50 6.01
CA GLY A 405 8.14 -12.27 5.70
C GLY A 405 8.66 -12.05 4.27
N GLU A 406 8.05 -11.18 3.45
CA GLU A 406 8.67 -10.69 2.22
C GLU A 406 9.78 -9.66 2.49
N GLU A 407 9.80 -9.06 3.69
CA GLU A 407 10.77 -8.05 4.12
C GLU A 407 12.16 -8.64 4.41
N GLU A 408 12.27 -9.93 4.68
CA GLU A 408 13.54 -10.61 4.96
C GLU A 408 14.34 -10.85 3.67
N ILE A 409 15.11 -9.88 3.21
CA ILE A 409 15.79 -9.89 1.92
C ILE A 409 17.31 -10.13 2.00
N CYS A 410 17.92 -10.05 3.19
CA CYS A 410 19.33 -10.35 3.39
C CYS A 410 19.64 -11.11 4.69
N GLU A 411 20.78 -11.81 4.74
CA GLU A 411 21.19 -12.63 5.91
C GLU A 411 21.44 -11.82 7.20
N ALA A 412 21.84 -10.58 7.05
CA ALA A 412 22.16 -9.73 8.19
C ALA A 412 20.93 -9.19 8.91
N GLN A 413 19.82 -8.99 8.21
CA GLN A 413 18.55 -8.58 8.83
C GLN A 413 18.01 -9.66 9.77
N VAL A 414 18.13 -10.94 9.42
CA VAL A 414 17.68 -12.06 10.26
C VAL A 414 18.49 -12.13 11.56
N LYS A 415 19.81 -11.89 11.52
CA LYS A 415 20.64 -11.88 12.74
C LYS A 415 20.31 -10.70 13.64
N CYS A 416 19.98 -9.55 13.07
CA CYS A 416 19.60 -8.35 13.82
C CYS A 416 18.23 -8.57 14.51
N CYS A 417 17.23 -9.06 13.80
CA CYS A 417 15.91 -9.37 14.35
C CYS A 417 15.98 -10.44 15.45
N GLN A 418 16.75 -11.52 15.26
CA GLN A 418 16.95 -12.55 16.27
C GLN A 418 17.69 -12.04 17.49
N PHE A 419 18.67 -11.13 17.32
CA PHE A 419 19.40 -10.51 18.43
C PHE A 419 18.51 -9.60 19.27
N PHE A 420 17.61 -8.84 18.66
CA PHE A 420 16.65 -8.01 19.38
C PHE A 420 15.55 -8.83 20.06
N GLN A 421 15.05 -9.89 19.43
CA GLN A 421 14.09 -10.82 20.05
C GLN A 421 14.70 -11.53 21.27
N THR A 422 15.95 -11.97 21.18
CA THR A 422 16.65 -12.63 22.30
C THR A 422 16.96 -11.66 23.44
N LYS A 423 17.19 -10.35 23.15
CA LYS A 423 17.34 -9.33 24.20
C LYS A 423 16.02 -8.95 24.84
N ALA A 424 14.92 -8.86 24.09
CA ALA A 424 13.60 -8.58 24.64
C ALA A 424 13.16 -9.67 25.61
N VAL A 425 13.33 -10.94 25.26
CA VAL A 425 13.01 -12.09 26.14
C VAL A 425 13.89 -12.12 27.41
N LYS A 426 15.15 -11.64 27.35
CA LYS A 426 16.02 -11.55 28.55
C LYS A 426 15.70 -10.36 29.45
N LEU A 427 15.04 -9.32 28.96
CA LEU A 427 14.62 -8.17 29.78
C LEU A 427 13.27 -8.40 30.48
N GLU A 428 12.47 -9.39 30.03
CA GLU A 428 11.23 -9.80 30.68
C GLU A 428 11.47 -10.86 31.80
N GLN A 429 12.70 -11.32 31.99
CA GLN A 429 13.10 -12.28 33.05
C GLN A 429 13.97 -11.68 34.17
N ILE A 430 14.13 -10.36 34.21
CA ILE A 430 14.71 -9.59 35.31
C ILE A 430 13.65 -8.66 35.89
#